data_41076fae25232009fb34820ca26061c8
#
_entry.id   41076fae25232009fb34820ca26061c8
#
_cell.length_a   1.000
_cell.length_b   1.000
_cell.length_c   1.000
_cell.angle_alpha   90.00
_cell.angle_beta   90.00
_cell.angle_gamma   90.00
#
_symmetry.space_group_name_H-M   'P 1'
#
loop_
_entity.id
_entity.type
_entity.pdbx_description
1 polymer ?
#
loop_
_entity_poly.entity_id
_entity_poly.type
_entity_poly.pdbx_seq_one_letter_code
_entity_poly.pdbx_strand_id
1 'polypeptide(L)'
;DEVFILKYDENWVTTNIKGVDSSFLEMTQIDSFLTEGTTQIFNENFSGALIGLGIQSQIGVPSDAIFNNTLIVSGLLRDEKFKRNSNPFKQKPIQNVGVFAISPDFDFKYIVTPIDFAADLLNYKDEISMVELNLKQGADHDVVKQKIQSIVGKDFEVKTFYEQNEIVYNVHKLEKWFIYIILTFVLLLASFNILASLAMLIIDKKHDIYIL
;
A
#
# COMPACT_ATOMS: atom_id res chain seq x y z
N ASP A 1 3.82 6.47 -10.34
CA ASP A 1 2.95 5.27 -10.42
C ASP A 1 2.22 5.29 -11.77
N GLU A 2 2.40 4.25 -12.56
CA GLU A 2 1.69 4.09 -13.83
C GLU A 2 0.44 3.26 -13.60
N VAL A 3 -0.68 3.71 -14.20
CA VAL A 3 -1.97 3.04 -14.10
C VAL A 3 -2.17 2.16 -15.31
N PHE A 4 -2.52 0.92 -15.07
CA PHE A 4 -2.81 -0.09 -16.08
C PHE A 4 -4.28 -0.49 -16.04
N ILE A 5 -4.75 -1.06 -17.12
CA ILE A 5 -6.08 -1.67 -17.18
C ILE A 5 -5.91 -3.18 -17.17
N LEU A 6 -6.49 -3.82 -16.16
CA LEU A 6 -6.59 -5.28 -16.07
C LEU A 6 -7.98 -5.68 -16.51
N LYS A 7 -8.05 -6.61 -17.46
CA LYS A 7 -9.31 -7.11 -18.01
C LYS A 7 -9.42 -8.61 -17.82
N TYR A 8 -10.59 -9.04 -17.40
CA TYR A 8 -11.03 -10.43 -17.38
C TYR A 8 -12.42 -10.53 -17.97
N ASP A 9 -12.59 -11.28 -19.05
CA ASP A 9 -13.84 -11.39 -19.81
C ASP A 9 -14.36 -10.00 -20.23
N GLU A 10 -15.54 -9.59 -19.79
CA GLU A 10 -16.11 -8.26 -20.06
C GLU A 10 -15.79 -7.23 -18.97
N ASN A 11 -15.30 -7.68 -17.81
CA ASN A 11 -14.98 -6.81 -16.69
C ASN A 11 -13.56 -6.24 -16.78
N TRP A 12 -13.37 -5.03 -16.29
CA TRP A 12 -12.06 -4.40 -16.23
C TRP A 12 -11.93 -3.53 -14.98
N VAL A 13 -10.70 -3.36 -14.54
CA VAL A 13 -10.33 -2.53 -13.40
C VAL A 13 -9.02 -1.81 -13.69
N THR A 14 -8.85 -0.64 -13.08
CA THR A 14 -7.56 0.05 -13.08
C THR A 14 -6.70 -0.49 -11.95
N THR A 15 -5.43 -0.77 -12.24
CA THR A 15 -4.48 -1.34 -11.28
C THR A 15 -3.09 -0.78 -11.50
N ASN A 16 -2.23 -0.90 -10.50
CA ASN A 16 -0.81 -0.64 -10.61
C ASN A 16 -0.05 -1.97 -10.69
N ILE A 17 0.94 -2.03 -11.55
CA ILE A 17 1.79 -3.22 -11.68
C ILE A 17 3.04 -3.02 -10.83
N LYS A 18 3.32 -3.98 -9.97
CA LYS A 18 4.60 -4.13 -9.31
C LYS A 18 5.38 -5.25 -9.97
N GLY A 19 6.29 -4.89 -10.90
CA GLY A 19 7.22 -5.82 -11.50
C GLY A 19 8.35 -6.13 -10.53
N VAL A 20 8.53 -7.39 -10.18
CA VAL A 20 9.48 -7.84 -9.16
C VAL A 20 10.43 -8.90 -9.69
N ASP A 21 11.58 -9.01 -9.05
CA ASP A 21 12.51 -10.12 -9.24
C ASP A 21 12.20 -11.30 -8.30
N SER A 22 12.92 -12.40 -8.43
CA SER A 22 12.70 -13.59 -7.61
C SER A 22 12.99 -13.36 -6.12
N SER A 23 13.91 -12.45 -5.80
CA SER A 23 14.32 -12.16 -4.42
C SER A 23 13.23 -11.43 -3.62
N PHE A 24 12.35 -10.69 -4.31
CA PHE A 24 11.23 -9.99 -3.68
C PHE A 24 10.26 -10.92 -2.95
N LEU A 25 9.96 -12.08 -3.54
CA LEU A 25 9.01 -13.04 -2.93
C LEU A 25 9.53 -13.59 -1.60
N GLU A 26 10.83 -13.90 -1.55
CA GLU A 26 11.48 -14.37 -0.33
C GLU A 26 11.60 -13.26 0.72
N MET A 27 11.95 -12.05 0.27
CA MET A 27 12.15 -10.89 1.13
C MET A 27 10.86 -10.44 1.83
N THR A 28 9.74 -10.46 1.11
CA THR A 28 8.44 -9.97 1.61
C THR A 28 7.61 -11.03 2.30
N GLN A 29 7.97 -12.32 2.15
CA GLN A 29 7.19 -13.45 2.65
C GLN A 29 5.72 -13.37 2.20
N ILE A 30 5.49 -12.97 0.95
CA ILE A 30 4.14 -12.76 0.41
C ILE A 30 3.29 -14.04 0.43
N ASP A 31 3.93 -15.19 0.48
CA ASP A 31 3.30 -16.50 0.66
C ASP A 31 2.43 -16.58 1.93
N SER A 32 2.83 -15.89 3.00
CA SER A 32 2.04 -15.81 4.24
C SER A 32 0.74 -15.02 4.12
N PHE A 33 0.60 -14.21 3.06
CA PHE A 33 -0.58 -13.40 2.75
C PHE A 33 -1.41 -13.97 1.60
N LEU A 34 -1.03 -15.13 1.04
CA LEU A 34 -1.83 -15.78 0.03
C LEU A 34 -3.13 -16.31 0.63
N THR A 35 -4.24 -15.99 -0.02
CA THR A 35 -5.55 -16.57 0.26
C THR A 35 -5.82 -17.77 -0.62
N GLU A 36 -5.28 -17.75 -1.85
CA GLU A 36 -5.53 -18.76 -2.87
C GLU A 36 -4.33 -18.87 -3.82
N GLY A 37 -4.10 -20.05 -4.38
CA GLY A 37 -3.09 -20.27 -5.41
C GLY A 37 -1.66 -20.46 -4.89
N THR A 38 -0.69 -20.00 -5.67
CA THR A 38 0.76 -20.11 -5.37
C THR A 38 1.50 -18.82 -5.67
N THR A 39 2.73 -18.68 -5.17
CA THR A 39 3.63 -17.56 -5.48
C THR A 39 4.49 -17.78 -6.74
N GLN A 40 4.25 -18.86 -7.50
CA GLN A 40 5.06 -19.19 -8.68
C GLN A 40 4.72 -18.30 -9.88
N ILE A 41 5.08 -17.02 -9.79
CA ILE A 41 4.89 -16.05 -10.89
C ILE A 41 5.94 -16.23 -12.00
N PHE A 42 7.10 -16.83 -11.68
CA PHE A 42 8.16 -17.09 -12.62
C PHE A 42 8.02 -18.50 -13.21
N ASN A 43 7.68 -18.57 -14.49
CA ASN A 43 7.57 -19.84 -15.21
C ASN A 43 8.09 -19.66 -16.64
N GLU A 44 8.74 -20.68 -17.20
CA GLU A 44 9.31 -20.64 -18.56
C GLU A 44 8.21 -20.56 -19.65
N ASN A 45 7.03 -21.10 -19.38
CA ASN A 45 5.96 -21.21 -20.37
C ASN A 45 4.95 -20.05 -20.34
N PHE A 46 4.85 -19.33 -19.21
CA PHE A 46 3.91 -18.23 -19.06
C PHE A 46 4.40 -17.24 -17.99
N SER A 47 3.95 -16.00 -18.08
CA SER A 47 4.12 -15.02 -17.01
C SER A 47 2.94 -15.13 -16.04
N GLY A 48 3.24 -15.38 -14.75
CA GLY A 48 2.23 -15.43 -13.69
C GLY A 48 2.00 -14.06 -13.05
N ALA A 49 0.82 -13.83 -12.51
CA ALA A 49 0.49 -12.68 -11.68
C ALA A 49 -0.11 -13.11 -10.36
N LEU A 50 0.26 -12.41 -9.30
CA LEU A 50 -0.50 -12.39 -8.06
C LEU A 50 -1.42 -11.17 -8.09
N ILE A 51 -2.71 -11.37 -7.87
CA ILE A 51 -3.68 -10.27 -7.82
C ILE A 51 -4.16 -10.05 -6.40
N GLY A 52 -4.45 -8.80 -6.04
CA GLY A 52 -5.05 -8.50 -4.74
C GLY A 52 -6.50 -8.99 -4.68
N LEU A 53 -6.94 -9.43 -3.50
CA LEU A 53 -8.30 -9.93 -3.26
C LEU A 53 -9.38 -8.90 -3.66
N GLY A 54 -9.09 -7.61 -3.46
CA GLY A 54 -9.97 -6.52 -3.89
C GLY A 54 -10.12 -6.43 -5.40
N ILE A 55 -9.02 -6.61 -6.15
CA ILE A 55 -9.01 -6.65 -7.62
C ILE A 55 -9.78 -7.89 -8.11
N GLN A 56 -9.52 -9.08 -7.53
CA GLN A 56 -10.23 -10.31 -7.86
C GLN A 56 -11.74 -10.12 -7.76
N SER A 57 -12.21 -9.52 -6.67
CA SER A 57 -13.62 -9.26 -6.43
C SER A 57 -14.23 -8.29 -7.45
N GLN A 58 -13.48 -7.27 -7.87
CA GLN A 58 -13.96 -6.26 -8.83
C GLN A 58 -14.10 -6.81 -10.25
N ILE A 59 -13.13 -7.63 -10.69
CA ILE A 59 -13.15 -8.18 -12.05
C ILE A 59 -13.89 -9.53 -12.15
N GLY A 60 -14.30 -10.08 -10.99
CA GLY A 60 -15.10 -11.31 -10.94
C GLY A 60 -14.35 -12.57 -11.36
N VAL A 61 -13.04 -12.65 -11.09
CA VAL A 61 -12.27 -13.89 -11.30
C VAL A 61 -12.69 -14.92 -10.28
N PRO A 62 -13.23 -16.08 -10.71
CA PRO A 62 -13.65 -17.14 -9.79
C PRO A 62 -12.45 -17.74 -9.06
N SER A 63 -12.64 -18.08 -7.78
CA SER A 63 -11.60 -18.67 -6.93
C SER A 63 -11.15 -20.06 -7.40
N ASP A 64 -12.04 -20.81 -8.00
CA ASP A 64 -11.77 -22.16 -8.54
C ASP A 64 -11.04 -22.14 -9.90
N ALA A 65 -10.90 -20.98 -10.49
CA ALA A 65 -10.32 -20.81 -11.83
C ALA A 65 -8.88 -20.26 -11.80
N ILE A 66 -8.23 -20.25 -10.64
CA ILE A 66 -6.79 -19.96 -10.51
C ILE A 66 -6.03 -20.96 -11.39
N PHE A 67 -5.04 -20.51 -12.15
CA PHE A 67 -4.28 -21.21 -13.19
C PHE A 67 -4.99 -21.41 -14.54
N ASN A 68 -6.30 -21.31 -14.64
CA ASN A 68 -7.01 -21.47 -15.91
C ASN A 68 -7.45 -20.13 -16.50
N ASN A 69 -7.30 -19.03 -15.78
CA ASN A 69 -7.75 -17.71 -16.23
C ASN A 69 -6.60 -16.88 -16.76
N THR A 70 -6.73 -16.49 -18.01
CA THR A 70 -5.85 -15.52 -18.63
C THR A 70 -6.46 -14.12 -18.48
N LEU A 71 -5.73 -13.24 -17.82
CA LEU A 71 -6.05 -11.83 -17.71
C LEU A 71 -5.36 -11.07 -18.84
N ILE A 72 -5.92 -9.95 -19.26
CA ILE A 72 -5.31 -9.07 -20.25
C ILE A 72 -4.90 -7.78 -19.53
N VAL A 73 -3.60 -7.51 -19.55
CA VAL A 73 -3.05 -6.26 -19.03
C VAL A 73 -2.83 -5.30 -20.19
N SER A 74 -3.33 -4.08 -20.06
CA SER A 74 -3.16 -3.01 -21.05
C SER A 74 -2.40 -1.85 -20.42
N GLY A 75 -1.26 -1.49 -20.99
CA GLY A 75 -0.42 -0.36 -20.58
C GLY A 75 -0.33 0.70 -21.68
N LEU A 76 -0.20 1.96 -21.29
CA LEU A 76 0.02 3.07 -22.19
C LEU A 76 1.53 3.19 -22.51
N LEU A 77 1.90 3.12 -23.79
CA LEU A 77 3.27 3.34 -24.23
C LEU A 77 3.63 4.82 -24.16
N ARG A 78 4.66 5.18 -23.37
CA ARG A 78 5.11 6.58 -23.21
C ARG A 78 5.84 7.15 -24.44
N ASP A 79 6.57 6.32 -25.19
CA ASP A 79 7.52 6.77 -26.21
C ASP A 79 6.97 6.83 -27.65
N GLU A 80 5.77 6.37 -27.89
CA GLU A 80 5.18 6.52 -29.21
C GLU A 80 4.58 7.93 -29.37
N LYS A 81 5.23 8.77 -30.20
CA LYS A 81 4.60 9.94 -30.78
C LYS A 81 3.28 9.48 -31.38
N PHE A 82 2.15 9.91 -30.78
CA PHE A 82 0.80 9.56 -31.22
C PHE A 82 0.65 9.78 -32.75
N LYS A 83 0.93 8.76 -33.51
CA LYS A 83 0.56 8.75 -34.92
C LYS A 83 -0.94 8.51 -34.97
N ARG A 84 -1.64 9.30 -35.75
CA ARG A 84 -3.12 9.35 -35.89
C ARG A 84 -3.80 7.98 -36.12
N ASN A 85 -3.03 6.90 -36.28
CA ASN A 85 -3.49 5.53 -36.58
C ASN A 85 -2.81 4.43 -35.75
N SER A 86 -2.01 4.75 -34.71
CA SER A 86 -1.41 3.74 -33.84
C SER A 86 -2.24 3.57 -32.57
N ASN A 87 -2.45 2.33 -32.16
CA ASN A 87 -3.02 2.01 -30.86
C ASN A 87 -1.96 2.31 -29.78
N PRO A 88 -2.15 3.31 -28.92
CA PRO A 88 -1.15 3.66 -27.90
C PRO A 88 -1.09 2.65 -26.75
N PHE A 89 -1.97 1.65 -26.74
CA PHE A 89 -2.03 0.64 -25.69
C PHE A 89 -1.36 -0.65 -26.16
N LYS A 90 -0.38 -1.10 -25.40
CA LYS A 90 0.17 -2.46 -25.53
C LYS A 90 -0.63 -3.38 -24.62
N GLN A 91 -1.08 -4.50 -25.16
CA GLN A 91 -1.84 -5.50 -24.42
C GLN A 91 -1.03 -6.79 -24.35
N LYS A 92 -0.98 -7.38 -23.16
CA LYS A 92 -0.33 -8.68 -22.94
C LYS A 92 -1.19 -9.58 -22.07
N PRO A 93 -1.30 -10.86 -22.42
CA PRO A 93 -1.93 -11.84 -21.57
C PRO A 93 -1.00 -12.17 -20.38
N ILE A 94 -1.60 -12.37 -19.21
CA ILE A 94 -0.93 -12.84 -18.01
C ILE A 94 -1.84 -13.85 -17.30
N GLN A 95 -1.26 -14.88 -16.69
CA GLN A 95 -2.02 -15.90 -16.01
C GLN A 95 -2.15 -15.57 -14.52
N ASN A 96 -3.35 -15.62 -13.96
CA ASN A 96 -3.53 -15.52 -12.52
C ASN A 96 -3.05 -16.81 -11.86
N VAL A 97 -2.02 -16.72 -11.00
CA VAL A 97 -1.46 -17.87 -10.28
C VAL A 97 -1.77 -17.85 -8.79
N GLY A 98 -2.21 -16.73 -8.26
CA GLY A 98 -2.57 -16.62 -6.85
C GLY A 98 -3.21 -15.29 -6.50
N VAL A 99 -3.85 -15.27 -5.34
CA VAL A 99 -4.53 -14.10 -4.77
C VAL A 99 -3.96 -13.80 -3.41
N PHE A 100 -3.60 -12.56 -3.15
CA PHE A 100 -3.11 -12.12 -1.85
C PHE A 100 -4.08 -11.17 -1.15
N ALA A 101 -4.03 -11.13 0.19
CA ALA A 101 -4.74 -10.21 1.04
C ALA A 101 -3.80 -9.65 2.12
N ILE A 102 -3.32 -8.43 1.92
CA ILE A 102 -2.38 -7.74 2.82
C ILE A 102 -3.10 -6.60 3.54
N SER A 103 -3.70 -5.72 2.79
CA SER A 103 -4.50 -4.60 3.27
C SER A 103 -5.39 -4.07 2.15
N PRO A 104 -6.54 -3.44 2.47
CA PRO A 104 -7.45 -2.91 1.45
C PRO A 104 -6.74 -1.99 0.45
N ASP A 105 -5.86 -1.10 0.92
CA ASP A 105 -5.14 -0.16 0.06
C ASP A 105 -4.21 -0.85 -0.95
N PHE A 106 -3.73 -2.03 -0.61
CA PHE A 106 -2.87 -2.84 -1.48
C PHE A 106 -3.70 -3.76 -2.36
N ASP A 107 -4.70 -4.42 -1.77
CA ASP A 107 -5.50 -5.46 -2.41
C ASP A 107 -6.39 -4.94 -3.54
N PHE A 108 -6.81 -3.67 -3.44
CA PHE A 108 -7.61 -3.01 -4.48
C PHE A 108 -6.78 -2.28 -5.54
N LYS A 109 -5.45 -2.19 -5.36
CA LYS A 109 -4.62 -1.31 -6.17
C LYS A 109 -3.52 -2.03 -6.95
N TYR A 110 -2.95 -3.10 -6.42
CA TYR A 110 -1.74 -3.69 -6.97
C TYR A 110 -1.92 -5.11 -7.48
N ILE A 111 -1.20 -5.40 -8.57
CA ILE A 111 -0.86 -6.75 -9.01
C ILE A 111 0.66 -6.91 -9.00
N VAL A 112 1.13 -8.11 -8.66
CA VAL A 112 2.56 -8.45 -8.64
C VAL A 112 2.87 -9.35 -9.81
N THR A 113 3.85 -8.98 -10.62
CA THR A 113 4.24 -9.70 -11.84
C THR A 113 5.77 -9.84 -11.92
N PRO A 114 6.32 -10.74 -12.74
CA PRO A 114 7.75 -10.70 -13.06
C PRO A 114 8.15 -9.34 -13.64
N ILE A 115 9.34 -8.86 -13.27
CA ILE A 115 9.88 -7.59 -13.76
C ILE A 115 9.99 -7.55 -15.28
N ASP A 116 10.38 -8.68 -15.89
CA ASP A 116 10.50 -8.80 -17.34
C ASP A 116 9.16 -8.61 -18.06
N PHE A 117 8.07 -9.07 -17.45
CA PHE A 117 6.72 -8.84 -17.97
C PHE A 117 6.35 -7.36 -17.96
N ALA A 118 6.61 -6.68 -16.84
CA ALA A 118 6.35 -5.26 -16.70
C ALA A 118 7.21 -4.42 -17.64
N ALA A 119 8.50 -4.73 -17.74
CA ALA A 119 9.44 -4.06 -18.62
C ALA A 119 9.04 -4.19 -20.09
N ASP A 120 8.67 -5.42 -20.52
CA ASP A 120 8.22 -5.62 -21.89
C ASP A 120 6.88 -4.94 -22.17
N LEU A 121 5.93 -4.94 -21.23
CA LEU A 121 4.65 -4.24 -21.38
C LEU A 121 4.84 -2.73 -21.62
N LEU A 122 5.79 -2.12 -20.90
CA LEU A 122 6.11 -0.69 -20.98
C LEU A 122 7.13 -0.34 -22.08
N ASN A 123 7.68 -1.35 -22.73
CA ASN A 123 8.79 -1.22 -23.69
C ASN A 123 10.06 -0.61 -23.07
N TYR A 124 10.30 -0.86 -21.78
CA TYR A 124 11.53 -0.48 -21.10
C TYR A 124 12.62 -1.52 -21.33
N LYS A 125 13.85 -1.04 -21.54
CA LYS A 125 15.04 -1.88 -21.67
C LYS A 125 15.98 -1.53 -20.53
N ASP A 126 16.23 -2.52 -19.67
CA ASP A 126 17.21 -2.41 -18.58
C ASP A 126 16.99 -1.24 -17.59
N GLU A 127 15.76 -0.74 -17.51
CA GLU A 127 15.37 0.33 -16.60
C GLU A 127 14.57 -0.24 -15.43
N ILE A 128 14.88 0.25 -14.23
CA ILE A 128 14.14 -0.08 -12.99
C ILE A 128 13.69 1.19 -12.30
N SER A 129 12.52 1.15 -11.69
CA SER A 129 11.95 2.30 -10.98
C SER A 129 12.54 2.48 -9.59
N MET A 130 12.83 1.37 -8.90
CA MET A 130 13.38 1.40 -7.54
C MET A 130 14.11 0.10 -7.21
N VAL A 131 14.99 0.18 -6.21
CA VAL A 131 15.62 -0.97 -5.56
C VAL A 131 15.14 -1.02 -4.12
N GLU A 132 14.49 -2.11 -3.73
CA GLU A 132 14.08 -2.34 -2.35
C GLU A 132 15.15 -3.13 -1.60
N LEU A 133 15.50 -2.67 -0.40
CA LEU A 133 16.52 -3.28 0.44
C LEU A 133 15.92 -3.68 1.77
N ASN A 134 16.08 -4.95 2.14
CA ASN A 134 15.71 -5.42 3.46
C ASN A 134 16.90 -5.36 4.40
N LEU A 135 16.70 -4.81 5.60
CA LEU A 135 17.75 -4.67 6.59
C LEU A 135 17.74 -5.85 7.56
N LYS A 136 18.91 -6.24 8.03
CA LYS A 136 19.03 -7.24 9.11
C LYS A 136 18.35 -6.72 10.38
N GLN A 137 17.75 -7.61 11.11
CA GLN A 137 17.08 -7.29 12.37
C GLN A 137 18.03 -6.55 13.34
N GLY A 138 17.56 -5.41 13.87
CA GLY A 138 18.33 -4.57 14.78
C GLY A 138 19.23 -3.52 14.10
N ALA A 139 19.22 -3.42 12.75
CA ALA A 139 19.92 -2.34 12.07
C ALA A 139 19.18 -1.01 12.23
N ASP A 140 19.95 0.06 12.47
CA ASP A 140 19.42 1.43 12.53
C ASP A 140 19.15 1.94 11.11
N HIS A 141 17.89 2.22 10.81
CA HIS A 141 17.43 2.65 9.49
C HIS A 141 18.07 3.96 9.04
N ASP A 142 18.23 4.93 9.95
CA ASP A 142 18.76 6.25 9.61
C ASP A 142 20.26 6.20 9.33
N VAL A 143 21.00 5.41 10.11
CA VAL A 143 22.44 5.20 9.89
C VAL A 143 22.70 4.50 8.56
N VAL A 144 21.93 3.44 8.26
CA VAL A 144 22.08 2.71 7.00
C VAL A 144 21.66 3.57 5.82
N LYS A 145 20.58 4.34 5.91
CA LYS A 145 20.15 5.29 4.89
C LYS A 145 21.27 6.29 4.56
N GLN A 146 21.88 6.93 5.56
CA GLN A 146 22.97 7.89 5.34
C GLN A 146 24.16 7.23 4.64
N LYS A 147 24.50 6.00 5.03
CA LYS A 147 25.58 5.25 4.41
C LYS A 147 25.28 4.92 2.95
N ILE A 148 24.07 4.44 2.63
CA ILE A 148 23.65 4.17 1.26
C ILE A 148 23.64 5.45 0.44
N GLN A 149 23.07 6.54 0.96
CA GLN A 149 23.03 7.84 0.29
C GLN A 149 24.45 8.35 -0.05
N SER A 150 25.43 8.11 0.82
CA SER A 150 26.82 8.48 0.57
C SER A 150 27.47 7.67 -0.56
N ILE A 151 27.02 6.44 -0.80
CA ILE A 151 27.52 5.54 -1.85
C ILE A 151 26.88 5.87 -3.19
N VAL A 152 25.55 6.03 -3.23
CA VAL A 152 24.80 6.23 -4.48
C VAL A 152 24.84 7.68 -4.99
N GLY A 153 25.28 8.62 -4.16
CA GLY A 153 25.41 10.03 -4.53
C GLY A 153 24.06 10.78 -4.53
N LYS A 154 24.02 11.89 -5.29
CA LYS A 154 22.86 12.80 -5.33
C LYS A 154 21.85 12.43 -6.42
N ASP A 155 22.22 11.54 -7.33
CA ASP A 155 21.39 11.15 -8.46
C ASP A 155 20.27 10.17 -8.05
N PHE A 156 20.40 9.58 -6.88
CA PHE A 156 19.43 8.64 -6.32
C PHE A 156 18.89 9.14 -4.99
N GLU A 157 17.60 9.00 -4.79
CA GLU A 157 16.91 9.32 -3.53
C GLU A 157 16.75 8.06 -2.69
N VAL A 158 17.32 8.07 -1.47
CA VAL A 158 17.19 6.96 -0.52
C VAL A 158 16.12 7.32 0.49
N LYS A 159 15.04 6.51 0.53
CA LYS A 159 13.93 6.68 1.48
C LYS A 159 13.81 5.45 2.38
N THR A 160 13.53 5.68 3.64
CA THR A 160 13.07 4.63 4.53
C THR A 160 11.60 4.31 4.25
N PHE A 161 11.14 3.14 4.69
CA PHE A 161 9.72 2.77 4.58
C PHE A 161 8.79 3.82 5.22
N TYR A 162 9.20 4.42 6.33
CA TYR A 162 8.45 5.48 7.01
C TYR A 162 8.35 6.76 6.18
N GLU A 163 9.42 7.15 5.52
CA GLU A 163 9.43 8.35 4.66
C GLU A 163 8.64 8.12 3.36
N GLN A 164 8.65 6.91 2.83
CA GLN A 164 7.86 6.55 1.65
C GLN A 164 6.35 6.64 1.95
N ASN A 165 5.96 6.34 3.18
CA ASN A 165 4.58 6.38 3.66
C ASN A 165 4.33 7.58 4.62
N GLU A 166 5.03 8.68 4.44
CA GLU A 166 5.00 9.86 5.33
C GLU A 166 3.58 10.38 5.59
N ILE A 167 2.73 10.39 4.57
CA ILE A 167 1.33 10.84 4.68
C ILE A 167 0.59 10.00 5.72
N VAL A 168 0.71 8.68 5.68
CA VAL A 168 0.04 7.75 6.61
C VAL A 168 0.54 7.98 8.03
N TYR A 169 1.85 8.12 8.23
CA TYR A 169 2.44 8.37 9.54
C TYR A 169 2.08 9.74 10.11
N ASN A 170 2.02 10.78 9.27
CA ASN A 170 1.62 12.12 9.68
C ASN A 170 0.15 12.18 10.08
N VAL A 171 -0.73 11.47 9.38
CA VAL A 171 -2.15 11.35 9.75
C VAL A 171 -2.29 10.70 11.13
N HIS A 172 -1.61 9.59 11.39
CA HIS A 172 -1.66 8.95 12.72
C HIS A 172 -1.11 9.84 13.85
N LYS A 173 -0.10 10.67 13.56
CA LYS A 173 0.42 11.63 14.53
C LYS A 173 -0.58 12.73 14.82
N LEU A 174 -1.26 13.26 13.81
CA LEU A 174 -2.34 14.24 13.97
C LEU A 174 -3.52 13.66 14.73
N GLU A 175 -3.94 12.42 14.44
CA GLU A 175 -5.01 11.73 15.13
C GLU A 175 -4.76 11.64 16.65
N LYS A 176 -3.56 11.26 17.06
CA LYS A 176 -3.17 11.26 18.49
C LYS A 176 -3.30 12.64 19.12
N TRP A 177 -2.89 13.70 18.44
CA TRP A 177 -3.03 15.06 18.92
C TRP A 177 -4.50 15.46 19.13
N PHE A 178 -5.38 15.13 18.19
CA PHE A 178 -6.81 15.36 18.31
C PHE A 178 -7.42 14.62 19.51
N ILE A 179 -7.05 13.37 19.72
CA ILE A 179 -7.51 12.59 20.88
C ILE A 179 -7.10 13.26 22.18
N TYR A 180 -5.85 13.73 22.31
CA TYR A 180 -5.38 14.44 23.50
C TYR A 180 -6.15 15.74 23.74
N ILE A 181 -6.42 16.53 22.70
CA ILE A 181 -7.20 17.77 22.81
C ILE A 181 -8.62 17.48 23.30
N ILE A 182 -9.31 16.50 22.71
CA ILE A 182 -10.66 16.11 23.10
C ILE A 182 -10.67 15.62 24.54
N LEU A 183 -9.74 14.76 24.93
CA LEU A 183 -9.64 14.23 26.29
C LEU A 183 -9.42 15.34 27.32
N THR A 184 -8.53 16.29 27.01
CA THR A 184 -8.27 17.46 27.85
C THR A 184 -9.52 18.31 28.01
N PHE A 185 -10.27 18.52 26.94
CA PHE A 185 -11.52 19.28 26.97
C PHE A 185 -12.60 18.60 27.84
N VAL A 186 -12.74 17.28 27.73
CA VAL A 186 -13.67 16.48 28.55
C VAL A 186 -13.26 16.54 30.01
N LEU A 187 -11.99 16.44 30.37
CA LEU A 187 -11.50 16.58 31.74
C LEU A 187 -11.76 17.97 32.30
N LEU A 188 -11.61 19.00 31.47
CA LEU A 188 -11.88 20.39 31.88
C LEU A 188 -13.39 20.58 32.20
N LEU A 189 -14.29 20.07 31.35
CA LEU A 189 -15.73 20.09 31.61
C LEU A 189 -16.10 19.33 32.88
N ALA A 190 -15.52 18.15 33.09
CA ALA A 190 -15.76 17.36 34.31
C ALA A 190 -15.30 18.12 35.56
N SER A 191 -14.14 18.79 35.48
CA SER A 191 -13.62 19.61 36.58
C SER A 191 -14.54 20.78 36.93
N PHE A 192 -15.10 21.47 35.95
CA PHE A 192 -16.08 22.52 36.17
C PHE A 192 -17.39 22.00 36.86
N ASN A 193 -17.87 20.82 36.43
CA ASN A 193 -19.05 20.20 37.04
C ASN A 193 -18.82 19.86 38.52
N ILE A 194 -17.60 19.34 38.84
CA ILE A 194 -17.23 19.04 40.23
C ILE A 194 -17.13 20.33 41.05
N LEU A 195 -16.51 21.37 40.52
CA LEU A 195 -16.41 22.66 41.21
C LEU A 195 -17.78 23.28 41.45
N ALA A 196 -18.66 23.24 40.46
CA ALA A 196 -20.04 23.75 40.61
C ALA A 196 -20.81 22.98 41.69
N SER A 197 -20.71 21.66 41.72
CA SER A 197 -21.34 20.80 42.73
C SER A 197 -20.80 21.10 44.15
N LEU A 198 -19.47 21.23 44.28
CA LEU A 198 -18.85 21.58 45.58
C LEU A 198 -19.25 22.98 46.04
N ALA A 199 -19.30 23.97 45.14
CA ALA A 199 -19.73 25.33 45.47
C ALA A 199 -21.17 25.35 45.99
N MET A 200 -22.07 24.61 45.35
CA MET A 200 -23.47 24.49 45.80
C MET A 200 -23.56 23.84 47.18
N LEU A 201 -22.82 22.76 47.42
CA LEU A 201 -22.79 22.08 48.71
C LEU A 201 -22.24 22.98 49.85
N ILE A 202 -21.24 23.81 49.56
CA ILE A 202 -20.69 24.79 50.50
C ILE A 202 -21.74 25.87 50.82
N ILE A 203 -22.46 26.35 49.81
CA ILE A 203 -23.52 27.37 50.02
C ILE A 203 -24.66 26.80 50.87
N ASP A 204 -25.13 25.60 50.60
CA ASP A 204 -26.18 24.93 51.35
C ASP A 204 -25.78 24.70 52.83
N LYS A 205 -24.53 24.34 53.08
CA LYS A 205 -24.00 24.09 54.43
C LYS A 205 -23.56 25.34 55.18
N LYS A 206 -23.44 26.46 54.52
CA LYS A 206 -23.01 27.72 55.13
C LYS A 206 -23.92 28.15 56.28
N HIS A 207 -25.22 27.89 56.19
CA HIS A 207 -26.20 28.22 57.27
C HIS A 207 -26.01 27.32 58.47
N ASP A 208 -25.70 26.03 58.28
CA ASP A 208 -25.46 25.08 59.36
C ASP A 208 -24.16 25.40 60.15
N ILE A 209 -23.13 25.90 59.43
CA ILE A 209 -21.81 26.26 59.99
C ILE A 209 -21.90 27.56 60.81
N TYR A 210 -22.88 28.44 60.57
CA TYR A 210 -23.04 29.68 61.26
C TYR A 210 -23.83 29.54 62.62
N ILE A 211 -24.46 28.37 62.84
CA ILE A 211 -25.23 28.06 64.00
C ILE A 211 -24.44 27.30 65.08
N LEU A 212 -23.27 26.81 64.75
CA LEU A 212 -22.27 26.16 65.61
C LEU A 212 -21.26 27.17 66.14
#